data_ea84d5ffd726a1de4b470e82a313523a
#
_entry.id   ea84d5ffd726a1de4b470e82a313523a
#
_cell.length_a   1.000
_cell.length_b   1.000
_cell.length_c   1.000
_cell.angle_alpha   90.00
_cell.angle_beta   90.00
_cell.angle_gamma   90.00
#
_symmetry.space_group_name_H-M   'P 1'
#
loop_
_entity.id
_entity.type
_entity.pdbx_description
1 polymer ?
#
loop_
_entity_poly.entity_id
_entity_poly.type
_entity_poly.pdbx_seq_one_letter_code
_entity_poly.pdbx_strand_id
1 'polypeptide(L)'
;MADVTLDFQFTSSIEQVWKALTDSDMLAKWIWNNDFKPAVGEKFQFRSEPNEWWDGIVNGEVLKVEEPHILSYTWASAGETTMITWTLKTGADAATHLHFEQTGFSEETKATKGAIEGAKYSWTNFGEQLKKVLEQ
;
A
#
# COMPACT_ATOMS: atom_id res chain seq x y z
N MET A 1 16.50 -5.07 4.09
CA MET A 1 15.56 -5.37 5.18
C MET A 1 14.45 -4.33 5.21
N ALA A 2 13.21 -4.76 5.35
CA ALA A 2 12.09 -3.85 5.37
C ALA A 2 12.05 -3.04 6.67
N ASP A 3 11.67 -1.77 6.56
CA ASP A 3 11.52 -0.88 7.70
C ASP A 3 10.16 -1.07 8.39
N VAL A 4 9.13 -1.40 7.57
CA VAL A 4 7.79 -1.72 8.07
C VAL A 4 7.34 -3.00 7.40
N THR A 5 6.83 -3.95 8.19
CA THR A 5 6.21 -5.18 7.67
C THR A 5 4.88 -5.39 8.37
N LEU A 6 3.89 -5.84 7.61
CA LEU A 6 2.57 -6.16 8.12
C LEU A 6 2.02 -7.38 7.40
N ASP A 7 1.15 -8.13 8.08
CA ASP A 7 0.50 -9.30 7.50
C ASP A 7 -1.00 -9.22 7.77
N PHE A 8 -1.78 -9.54 6.74
CA PHE A 8 -3.24 -9.52 6.82
C PHE A 8 -3.81 -10.82 6.30
N GLN A 9 -4.93 -11.25 6.85
CA GLN A 9 -5.67 -12.42 6.39
C GLN A 9 -7.06 -11.98 5.96
N PHE A 10 -7.46 -12.44 4.77
CA PHE A 10 -8.79 -12.13 4.23
C PHE A 10 -9.49 -13.41 3.81
N THR A 11 -10.81 -13.46 3.96
CA THR A 11 -11.61 -14.59 3.46
C THR A 11 -11.90 -14.47 1.97
N SER A 12 -11.61 -13.30 1.38
CA SER A 12 -11.79 -13.06 -0.05
C SER A 12 -10.74 -13.80 -0.88
N SER A 13 -11.08 -14.12 -2.12
CA SER A 13 -10.15 -14.80 -3.04
C SER A 13 -8.96 -13.91 -3.37
N ILE A 14 -7.87 -14.53 -3.82
CA ILE A 14 -6.66 -13.80 -4.20
C ILE A 14 -6.95 -12.82 -5.35
N GLU A 15 -7.84 -13.18 -6.27
CA GLU A 15 -8.25 -12.31 -7.38
C GLU A 15 -9.00 -11.08 -6.87
N GLN A 16 -9.86 -11.25 -5.89
CA GLN A 16 -10.58 -10.13 -5.27
C GLN A 16 -9.64 -9.19 -4.53
N VAL A 17 -8.68 -9.73 -3.79
CA VAL A 17 -7.69 -8.91 -3.08
C VAL A 17 -6.81 -8.18 -4.08
N TRP A 18 -6.36 -8.88 -5.13
CA TRP A 18 -5.56 -8.26 -6.20
C TRP A 18 -6.30 -7.08 -6.83
N LYS A 19 -7.58 -7.28 -7.16
CA LYS A 19 -8.39 -6.20 -7.73
C LYS A 19 -8.45 -4.99 -6.80
N ALA A 20 -8.62 -5.22 -5.50
CA ALA A 20 -8.69 -4.14 -4.52
C ALA A 20 -7.36 -3.36 -4.42
N LEU A 21 -6.23 -4.00 -4.75
CA LEU A 21 -4.90 -3.38 -4.74
C LEU A 21 -4.57 -2.65 -6.04
N THR A 22 -5.25 -2.95 -7.14
CA THR A 22 -4.84 -2.49 -8.47
C THR A 22 -5.89 -1.66 -9.20
N ASP A 23 -7.15 -1.78 -8.84
CA ASP A 23 -8.23 -1.03 -9.48
C ASP A 23 -8.36 0.35 -8.81
N SER A 24 -8.26 1.41 -9.60
CA SER A 24 -8.30 2.79 -9.10
C SER A 24 -9.56 3.06 -8.27
N ASP A 25 -10.72 2.60 -8.74
CA ASP A 25 -11.98 2.84 -8.01
C ASP A 25 -12.01 2.10 -6.68
N MET A 26 -11.46 0.88 -6.64
CA MET A 26 -11.36 0.12 -5.39
C MET A 26 -10.37 0.77 -4.43
N LEU A 27 -9.22 1.19 -4.93
CA LEU A 27 -8.21 1.87 -4.12
C LEU A 27 -8.75 3.14 -3.47
N ALA A 28 -9.62 3.87 -4.18
CA ALA A 28 -10.22 5.07 -3.63
C ALA A 28 -11.12 4.79 -2.42
N LYS A 29 -11.60 3.55 -2.27
CA LYS A 29 -12.47 3.16 -1.15
C LYS A 29 -11.71 2.89 0.14
N TRP A 30 -10.44 2.51 0.05
CA TRP A 30 -9.69 2.15 1.26
C TRP A 30 -8.38 2.94 1.45
N ILE A 31 -7.92 3.65 0.43
CA ILE A 31 -6.80 4.59 0.56
C ILE A 31 -7.32 6.00 0.26
N TRP A 32 -7.06 6.52 -0.95
CA TRP A 32 -7.44 7.87 -1.36
C TRP A 32 -7.74 7.88 -2.86
N ASN A 33 -8.29 8.96 -3.35
CA ASN A 33 -8.46 9.18 -4.79
C ASN A 33 -7.12 9.04 -5.50
N ASN A 34 -7.13 8.46 -6.69
CA ASN A 34 -5.89 8.13 -7.39
C ASN A 34 -6.12 7.92 -8.89
N ASP A 35 -5.03 7.84 -9.62
CA ASP A 35 -5.01 7.49 -11.04
C ASP A 35 -4.14 6.25 -11.28
N PHE A 36 -4.11 5.34 -10.34
CA PHE A 36 -3.28 4.14 -10.38
C PHE A 36 -3.60 3.22 -11.55
N LYS A 37 -2.54 2.69 -12.19
CA LYS A 37 -2.65 1.67 -13.25
C LYS A 37 -1.61 0.60 -12.96
N PRO A 38 -1.99 -0.70 -12.98
CA PRO A 38 -1.07 -1.78 -12.63
C PRO A 38 -0.18 -2.20 -13.82
N ALA A 39 0.63 -1.28 -14.30
CA ALA A 39 1.55 -1.54 -15.40
C ALA A 39 2.92 -0.96 -15.06
N VAL A 40 3.97 -1.76 -15.26
CA VAL A 40 5.34 -1.36 -14.96
C VAL A 40 5.70 -0.08 -15.72
N GLY A 41 6.27 0.89 -15.00
CA GLY A 41 6.66 2.17 -15.55
C GLY A 41 5.58 3.25 -15.49
N GLU A 42 4.34 2.87 -15.17
CA GLU A 42 3.27 3.87 -15.03
C GLU A 42 3.46 4.68 -13.75
N LYS A 43 3.33 6.00 -13.89
CA LYS A 43 3.39 6.91 -12.75
C LYS A 43 1.97 7.21 -12.29
N PHE A 44 1.81 7.39 -10.99
CA PHE A 44 0.50 7.63 -10.40
C PHE A 44 0.58 8.59 -9.23
N GLN A 45 -0.59 9.10 -8.82
CA GLN A 45 -0.72 9.92 -7.61
C GLN A 45 -1.87 9.42 -6.78
N PHE A 46 -1.68 9.43 -5.46
CA PHE A 46 -2.78 9.38 -4.49
C PHE A 46 -2.98 10.79 -3.97
N ARG A 47 -4.24 11.19 -3.78
CA ARG A 47 -4.58 12.54 -3.35
C ARG A 47 -5.51 12.50 -2.14
N SER A 48 -5.02 13.06 -1.04
CA SER A 48 -5.76 13.21 0.20
C SER A 48 -5.94 14.71 0.51
N GLU A 49 -6.60 15.03 1.61
CA GLU A 49 -6.75 16.40 2.05
C GLU A 49 -5.40 16.96 2.50
N PRO A 50 -4.97 18.12 1.97
CA PRO A 50 -3.73 18.73 2.43
C PRO A 50 -3.89 19.31 3.83
N ASN A 51 -2.76 19.51 4.53
CA ASN A 51 -2.75 20.16 5.83
C ASN A 51 -1.52 21.08 5.91
N GLU A 52 -1.25 21.64 7.08
CA GLU A 52 -0.16 22.59 7.27
C GLU A 52 1.24 22.02 6.97
N TRP A 53 1.39 20.70 7.09
CA TRP A 53 2.70 20.05 6.98
C TRP A 53 2.83 19.19 5.72
N TRP A 54 1.74 18.99 4.98
CA TRP A 54 1.71 18.03 3.88
C TRP A 54 0.73 18.49 2.79
N ASP A 55 1.15 18.39 1.55
CA ASP A 55 0.32 18.79 0.40
C ASP A 55 -0.78 17.79 0.03
N GLY A 56 -0.86 16.68 0.73
CA GLY A 56 -1.89 15.66 0.48
C GLY A 56 -1.59 14.76 -0.72
N ILE A 57 -0.39 14.85 -1.28
CA ILE A 57 -0.05 14.13 -2.51
C ILE A 57 1.02 13.09 -2.26
N VAL A 58 0.77 11.87 -2.76
CA VAL A 58 1.78 10.81 -2.83
C VAL A 58 2.00 10.52 -4.32
N ASN A 59 3.25 10.57 -4.75
CA ASN A 59 3.64 10.22 -6.12
C ASN A 59 4.31 8.86 -6.11
N GLY A 60 4.08 8.08 -7.17
CA GLY A 60 4.73 6.79 -7.27
C GLY A 60 4.92 6.35 -8.71
N GLU A 61 5.68 5.27 -8.85
CA GLU A 61 5.90 4.62 -10.13
C GLU A 61 5.84 3.12 -9.90
N VAL A 62 5.12 2.41 -10.76
CA VAL A 62 4.98 0.95 -10.66
C VAL A 62 6.28 0.30 -11.10
N LEU A 63 6.84 -0.54 -10.23
CA LEU A 63 8.13 -1.21 -10.45
C LEU A 63 7.98 -2.67 -10.86
N LYS A 64 6.98 -3.38 -10.31
CA LYS A 64 6.80 -4.81 -10.57
C LYS A 64 5.33 -5.19 -10.48
N VAL A 65 4.86 -5.97 -11.45
CA VAL A 65 3.51 -6.52 -11.45
C VAL A 65 3.60 -7.99 -11.86
N GLU A 66 3.27 -8.88 -10.91
CA GLU A 66 3.14 -10.32 -11.18
C GLU A 66 1.78 -10.74 -10.64
N GLU A 67 0.77 -10.55 -11.45
CA GLU A 67 -0.62 -10.82 -11.09
C GLU A 67 -0.85 -12.30 -10.83
N PRO A 68 -1.52 -12.69 -9.76
CA PRO A 68 -2.06 -11.89 -8.67
C PRO A 68 -1.17 -11.94 -7.41
N HIS A 69 0.13 -12.11 -7.54
CA HIS A 69 1.03 -12.43 -6.43
C HIS A 69 1.91 -11.29 -5.92
N ILE A 70 2.42 -10.43 -6.82
CA ILE A 70 3.36 -9.39 -6.41
C ILE A 70 3.03 -8.07 -7.09
N LEU A 71 2.98 -7.01 -6.27
CA LEU A 71 2.84 -5.63 -6.75
C LEU A 71 3.82 -4.77 -5.97
N SER A 72 4.69 -4.05 -6.71
CA SER A 72 5.67 -3.16 -6.07
C SER A 72 5.68 -1.82 -6.76
N TYR A 73 5.79 -0.76 -5.97
CA TYR A 73 5.86 0.61 -6.49
C TYR A 73 6.57 1.52 -5.51
N THR A 74 7.00 2.68 -6.01
CA THR A 74 7.57 3.71 -5.15
C THR A 74 6.45 4.52 -4.50
N TRP A 75 6.76 5.11 -3.36
CA TRP A 75 5.81 5.92 -2.57
C TRP A 75 6.56 7.15 -2.10
N ALA A 76 6.37 8.26 -2.81
CA ALA A 76 7.05 9.51 -2.51
C ALA A 76 6.08 10.47 -1.84
N SER A 77 6.39 10.85 -0.62
CA SER A 77 5.55 11.72 0.21
C SER A 77 6.42 12.52 1.15
N ALA A 78 6.06 13.78 1.36
CA ALA A 78 6.73 14.67 2.32
C ALA A 78 8.26 14.73 2.11
N GLY A 79 8.69 14.70 0.85
CA GLY A 79 10.11 14.82 0.51
C GLY A 79 10.90 13.53 0.63
N GLU A 80 10.24 12.41 0.91
CA GLU A 80 10.92 11.13 1.07
C GLU A 80 10.31 10.10 0.12
N THR A 81 11.15 9.27 -0.50
CA THR A 81 10.70 8.20 -1.40
C THR A 81 11.04 6.85 -0.78
N THR A 82 10.01 6.02 -0.63
CA THR A 82 10.15 4.65 -0.14
C THR A 82 9.65 3.68 -1.22
N MET A 83 9.84 2.40 -1.00
CA MET A 83 9.31 1.35 -1.88
C MET A 83 8.34 0.48 -1.11
N ILE A 84 7.19 0.21 -1.72
CA ILE A 84 6.16 -0.65 -1.15
C ILE A 84 6.05 -1.91 -1.97
N THR A 85 5.94 -3.05 -1.30
CA THR A 85 5.74 -4.35 -1.95
C THR A 85 4.60 -5.08 -1.25
N TRP A 86 3.63 -5.49 -2.05
CA TRP A 86 2.50 -6.33 -1.64
C TRP A 86 2.73 -7.73 -2.20
N THR A 87 2.70 -8.73 -1.33
CA THR A 87 2.83 -10.14 -1.73
C THR A 87 1.58 -10.89 -1.30
N LEU A 88 0.94 -11.59 -2.23
CA LEU A 88 -0.30 -12.31 -1.99
C LEU A 88 -0.09 -13.81 -2.16
N LYS A 89 -0.62 -14.57 -1.19
CA LYS A 89 -0.58 -16.04 -1.24
C LYS A 89 -1.95 -16.58 -0.89
N THR A 90 -2.36 -17.66 -1.56
CA THR A 90 -3.57 -18.37 -1.21
C THR A 90 -3.27 -19.24 0.01
N GLY A 91 -4.07 -19.08 1.05
CA GLY A 91 -3.96 -19.87 2.26
C GLY A 91 -5.02 -20.96 2.33
N ALA A 92 -5.27 -21.46 3.54
CA ALA A 92 -6.29 -22.48 3.78
C ALA A 92 -7.68 -21.96 3.41
N ASP A 93 -8.55 -22.87 2.93
CA ASP A 93 -9.95 -22.55 2.59
C ASP A 93 -10.09 -21.44 1.55
N ALA A 94 -9.14 -21.33 0.64
CA ALA A 94 -9.09 -20.30 -0.41
C ALA A 94 -9.05 -18.86 0.14
N ALA A 95 -8.67 -18.70 1.40
CA ALA A 95 -8.40 -17.39 1.99
C ALA A 95 -7.12 -16.81 1.40
N THR A 96 -6.92 -15.51 1.56
CA THR A 96 -5.73 -14.83 1.04
C THR A 96 -4.90 -14.28 2.19
N HIS A 97 -3.60 -14.55 2.13
CA HIS A 97 -2.60 -13.93 2.99
C HIS A 97 -1.96 -12.78 2.22
N LEU A 98 -2.01 -11.58 2.78
CA LEU A 98 -1.42 -10.39 2.19
C LEU A 98 -0.27 -9.91 3.07
N HIS A 99 0.93 -9.87 2.49
CA HIS A 99 2.13 -9.39 3.17
C HIS A 99 2.50 -8.01 2.62
N PHE A 100 2.76 -7.07 3.49
CA PHE A 100 3.14 -5.69 3.15
C PHE A 100 4.55 -5.41 3.65
N GLU A 101 5.36 -4.79 2.78
CA GLU A 101 6.69 -4.29 3.16
C GLU A 101 6.87 -2.88 2.64
N GLN A 102 7.47 -2.03 3.47
CA GLN A 102 7.89 -0.70 3.07
C GLN A 102 9.35 -0.52 3.46
N THR A 103 10.17 -0.13 2.48
CA THR A 103 11.62 0.02 2.65
C THR A 103 12.10 1.36 2.14
N GLY A 104 13.29 1.77 2.56
CA GLY A 104 13.93 2.96 2.02
C GLY A 104 13.70 4.25 2.79
N PHE A 105 13.21 4.17 4.02
CA PHE A 105 13.17 5.35 4.87
C PHE A 105 14.59 5.85 5.13
N SER A 106 14.76 7.17 5.15
CA SER A 106 16.06 7.78 5.45
C SER A 106 16.49 7.46 6.87
N GLU A 107 17.79 7.52 7.13
CA GLU A 107 18.31 7.33 8.47
C GLU A 107 17.75 8.36 9.44
N GLU A 108 17.53 9.60 8.97
CA GLU A 108 16.92 10.67 9.76
C GLU A 108 15.50 10.29 10.18
N THR A 109 14.70 9.79 9.25
CA THR A 109 13.32 9.36 9.55
C THR A 109 13.33 8.18 10.52
N LYS A 110 14.19 7.20 10.32
CA LYS A 110 14.30 6.04 11.22
C LYS A 110 14.71 6.45 12.63
N ALA A 111 15.53 7.48 12.75
CA ALA A 111 15.96 8.00 14.05
C ALA A 111 14.91 8.89 14.72
N THR A 112 13.91 9.36 13.97
CA THR A 112 12.86 10.21 14.52
C THR A 112 11.88 9.37 15.33
N LYS A 113 11.72 9.74 16.60
CA LYS A 113 10.83 9.01 17.52
C LYS A 113 9.40 8.99 16.97
N GLY A 114 8.85 7.79 16.85
CA GLY A 114 7.47 7.61 16.45
C GLY A 114 7.23 7.59 14.93
N ALA A 115 8.25 7.88 14.10
CA ALA A 115 8.04 7.96 12.65
C ALA A 115 7.70 6.60 12.04
N ILE A 116 8.47 5.57 12.36
CA ILE A 116 8.23 4.22 11.83
C ILE A 116 6.95 3.63 12.42
N GLU A 117 6.73 3.80 13.70
CA GLU A 117 5.49 3.37 14.37
C GLU A 117 4.27 4.05 13.77
N GLY A 118 4.39 5.33 13.42
CA GLY A 118 3.32 6.09 12.78
C GLY A 118 2.99 5.56 11.39
N ALA A 119 4.02 5.21 10.60
CA ALA A 119 3.84 4.59 9.30
C ALA A 119 3.13 3.23 9.44
N LYS A 120 3.58 2.42 10.38
CA LYS A 120 2.97 1.11 10.65
C LYS A 120 1.50 1.26 11.06
N TYR A 121 1.20 2.24 11.92
CA TYR A 121 -0.16 2.53 12.34
C TYR A 121 -1.06 2.91 11.15
N SER A 122 -0.56 3.78 10.27
CA SER A 122 -1.32 4.21 9.10
C SER A 122 -1.63 3.05 8.16
N TRP A 123 -0.64 2.20 7.88
CA TRP A 123 -0.84 1.06 7.00
C TRP A 123 -1.74 -0.01 7.64
N THR A 124 -1.67 -0.17 8.97
CA THR A 124 -2.59 -1.05 9.68
C THR A 124 -4.03 -0.57 9.50
N ASN A 125 -4.26 0.74 9.62
CA ASN A 125 -5.59 1.32 9.40
C ASN A 125 -6.08 1.15 7.97
N PHE A 126 -5.20 1.33 6.98
CA PHE A 126 -5.57 1.07 5.58
C PHE A 126 -5.96 -0.40 5.39
N GLY A 127 -5.23 -1.32 6.01
CA GLY A 127 -5.55 -2.75 5.96
C GLY A 127 -6.93 -3.06 6.54
N GLU A 128 -7.30 -2.39 7.63
CA GLU A 128 -8.63 -2.53 8.22
C GLU A 128 -9.71 -2.01 7.29
N GLN A 129 -9.47 -0.89 6.60
CA GLN A 129 -10.41 -0.36 5.61
C GLN A 129 -10.53 -1.30 4.41
N LEU A 130 -9.42 -1.87 3.97
CA LEU A 130 -9.41 -2.86 2.89
C LEU A 130 -10.29 -4.06 3.25
N LYS A 131 -10.18 -4.53 4.48
CA LYS A 131 -11.00 -5.65 4.96
C LYS A 131 -12.49 -5.31 4.86
N LYS A 132 -12.87 -4.10 5.27
CA LYS A 132 -14.27 -3.66 5.19
C LYS A 132 -14.76 -3.60 3.74
N VAL A 133 -13.94 -3.14 2.82
CA VAL A 133 -14.29 -3.08 1.40
C VAL A 133 -14.50 -4.48 0.84
N LEU A 134 -13.64 -5.42 1.19
CA LEU A 134 -13.71 -6.79 0.70
C LEU A 134 -14.90 -7.57 1.28
N GLU A 135 -15.38 -7.20 2.44
CA GLU A 135 -16.50 -7.87 3.11
C GLU A 135 -17.88 -7.30 2.75
N GLN A 136 -17.93 -6.29 1.88
CA GLN A 136 -19.18 -5.70 1.44
C GLN A 136 -19.97 -6.63 0.51
#